data_dfd34d770f4e3da54a4a8e5c1852d96c
#
_entry.id   dfd34d770f4e3da54a4a8e5c1852d96c
#
_cell.length_a   1.000
_cell.length_b   1.000
_cell.length_c   1.000
_cell.angle_alpha   90.00
_cell.angle_beta   90.00
_cell.angle_gamma   90.00
#
_symmetry.space_group_name_H-M   'P 1'
#
loop_
_entity.id
_entity.type
_entity.pdbx_description
1 polymer ?
#
loop_
_entity_poly.entity_id
_entity_poly.type
_entity_poly.pdbx_seq_one_letter_code
_entity_poly.pdbx_strand_id
1 'polypeptide(L)'
;MNINITDKPNPQDEEFVIDSLWAHNHKTQPVDIHPLFLTVTDDNQQIVGGLVARTWWGGLEVQYLWVGDRFRKSGYGRQLMQLAEEEARKRGCHMAYVDTFDFQARGFYEKLGYRVYGELGDYAHRHTRHYLAKSL
;
A
#
# COMPACT_ATOMS: atom_id res chain seq x y z
N MET A 1 -1.73 21.92 -30.34
CA MET A 1 -1.64 21.07 -29.16
C MET A 1 -0.63 19.97 -29.40
N ASN A 2 0.19 19.66 -28.39
CA ASN A 2 1.22 18.65 -28.47
C ASN A 2 1.04 17.62 -27.35
N ILE A 3 1.34 16.35 -27.68
CA ILE A 3 1.38 15.27 -26.69
C ILE A 3 2.82 14.81 -26.60
N ASN A 4 3.37 14.83 -25.41
CA ASN A 4 4.77 14.49 -25.15
C ASN A 4 4.89 13.22 -24.31
N ILE A 5 5.92 12.42 -24.59
CA ILE A 5 6.17 11.13 -23.93
C ILE A 5 7.53 11.20 -23.25
N THR A 6 7.61 10.79 -22.00
CA THR A 6 8.89 10.70 -21.29
C THR A 6 8.82 9.62 -20.21
N ASP A 7 9.95 8.96 -19.98
CA ASP A 7 10.15 8.07 -18.82
C ASP A 7 10.90 8.76 -17.68
N LYS A 8 11.11 10.08 -17.81
CA LYS A 8 11.77 10.92 -16.81
C LYS A 8 10.86 12.09 -16.45
N PRO A 9 9.75 11.83 -15.74
CA PRO A 9 8.78 12.88 -15.45
C PRO A 9 9.37 13.97 -14.57
N ASN A 10 9.02 15.21 -14.88
CA ASN A 10 9.27 16.32 -13.97
C ASN A 10 8.30 16.18 -12.79
N PRO A 11 8.80 16.12 -11.53
CA PRO A 11 7.93 15.91 -10.38
C PRO A 11 6.82 16.95 -10.22
N GLN A 12 7.10 18.19 -10.57
CA GLN A 12 6.10 19.28 -10.47
C GLN A 12 4.98 19.11 -11.50
N ASP A 13 5.34 18.69 -12.72
CA ASP A 13 4.35 18.45 -13.78
C ASP A 13 3.47 17.25 -13.43
N GLU A 14 4.08 16.19 -12.90
CA GLU A 14 3.38 14.99 -12.45
C GLU A 14 2.39 15.34 -11.33
N GLU A 15 2.85 16.11 -10.32
CA GLU A 15 2.03 16.56 -9.22
C GLU A 15 0.86 17.43 -9.70
N PHE A 16 1.10 18.30 -10.68
CA PHE A 16 0.05 19.13 -11.26
C PHE A 16 -1.08 18.27 -11.87
N VAL A 17 -0.73 17.23 -12.59
CA VAL A 17 -1.72 16.31 -13.18
C VAL A 17 -2.51 15.59 -12.09
N ILE A 18 -1.81 15.08 -11.07
CA ILE A 18 -2.45 14.38 -9.96
C ILE A 18 -3.40 15.30 -9.20
N ASP A 19 -2.93 16.49 -8.84
CA ASP A 19 -3.73 17.47 -8.09
C ASP A 19 -4.94 17.94 -8.90
N SER A 20 -4.79 18.08 -10.21
CA SER A 20 -5.89 18.47 -11.10
C SER A 20 -6.99 17.42 -11.11
N LEU A 21 -6.63 16.13 -11.13
CA LEU A 21 -7.60 15.05 -11.04
C LEU A 21 -8.32 15.06 -9.69
N TRP A 22 -7.56 15.23 -8.59
CA TRP A 22 -8.15 15.26 -7.25
C TRP A 22 -9.07 16.46 -7.07
N ALA A 23 -8.72 17.62 -7.62
CA ALA A 23 -9.60 18.80 -7.61
C ALA A 23 -10.92 18.50 -8.34
N HIS A 24 -10.85 17.76 -9.44
CA HIS A 24 -12.04 17.33 -10.17
C HIS A 24 -12.86 16.34 -9.33
N ASN A 25 -12.20 15.34 -8.74
CA ASN A 25 -12.86 14.32 -7.90
C ASN A 25 -13.53 14.93 -6.68
N HIS A 26 -12.94 15.97 -6.11
CA HIS A 26 -13.47 16.67 -4.93
C HIS A 26 -14.88 17.22 -5.15
N LYS A 27 -15.26 17.50 -6.37
CA LYS A 27 -16.61 17.97 -6.72
C LYS A 27 -17.68 16.91 -6.43
N THR A 28 -17.31 15.64 -6.50
CA THR A 28 -18.22 14.51 -6.24
C THR A 28 -18.05 13.96 -4.84
N GLN A 29 -16.80 13.76 -4.40
CA GLN A 29 -16.47 13.23 -3.08
C GLN A 29 -15.28 14.03 -2.53
N PRO A 30 -15.42 14.68 -1.36
CA PRO A 30 -14.31 15.42 -0.77
C PRO A 30 -13.04 14.59 -0.65
N VAL A 31 -11.91 15.20 -0.97
CA VAL A 31 -10.60 14.57 -0.88
C VAL A 31 -10.31 14.24 0.58
N ASP A 32 -9.88 13.00 0.83
CA ASP A 32 -9.61 12.47 2.16
C ASP A 32 -8.45 11.48 2.06
N ILE A 33 -7.26 11.98 1.72
CA ILE A 33 -6.06 11.16 1.53
C ILE A 33 -5.04 11.54 2.59
N HIS A 34 -4.61 10.54 3.39
CA HIS A 34 -3.65 10.75 4.46
C HIS A 34 -2.58 9.65 4.42
N PRO A 35 -1.30 10.01 4.34
CA PRO A 35 -0.24 9.00 4.39
C PRO A 35 -0.19 8.28 5.72
N LEU A 36 0.28 7.04 5.69
CA LEU A 36 0.53 6.23 6.87
C LEU A 36 1.85 5.51 6.67
N PHE A 37 2.79 5.75 7.57
CA PHE A 37 4.13 5.21 7.45
C PHE A 37 4.59 4.67 8.79
N LEU A 38 5.00 3.39 8.80
CA LEU A 38 5.51 2.72 9.99
C LEU A 38 6.92 2.22 9.72
N THR A 39 7.79 2.31 10.72
CA THR A 39 9.14 1.77 10.63
C THR A 39 9.47 0.93 11.85
N VAL A 40 10.35 -0.05 11.64
CA VAL A 40 11.03 -0.77 12.72
C VAL A 40 12.49 -0.35 12.66
N THR A 41 13.01 0.12 13.78
CA THR A 41 14.41 0.53 13.89
C THR A 41 15.15 -0.36 14.89
N ASP A 42 16.44 -0.57 14.66
CA ASP A 42 17.30 -1.27 15.60
C ASP A 42 17.89 -0.30 16.64
N ASP A 43 18.76 -0.83 17.52
CA ASP A 43 19.38 -0.03 18.58
C ASP A 43 20.29 1.07 18.04
N ASN A 44 20.73 0.97 16.79
CA ASN A 44 21.56 1.96 16.11
C ASN A 44 20.73 2.96 15.29
N GLN A 45 19.40 2.98 15.48
CA GLN A 45 18.47 3.85 14.75
C GLN A 45 18.43 3.56 13.24
N GLN A 46 18.83 2.36 12.83
CA GLN A 46 18.74 1.94 11.42
C GLN A 46 17.39 1.33 11.14
N ILE A 47 16.78 1.66 10.01
CA ILE A 47 15.52 1.09 9.60
C ILE A 47 15.75 -0.36 9.13
N VAL A 48 15.10 -1.30 9.79
CA VAL A 48 15.21 -2.74 9.49
C VAL A 48 13.90 -3.33 8.97
N GLY A 49 12.86 -2.54 8.89
CA GLY A 49 11.57 -2.90 8.31
C GLY A 49 10.65 -1.70 8.26
N GLY A 50 9.57 -1.82 7.51
CA GLY A 50 8.61 -0.73 7.44
C GLY A 50 7.42 -1.04 6.53
N LEU A 51 6.44 -0.16 6.62
CA LEU A 51 5.21 -0.25 5.87
C LEU A 51 4.87 1.14 5.34
N VAL A 52 4.63 1.23 4.04
CA VAL A 52 4.17 2.45 3.37
C VAL A 52 2.72 2.24 2.97
N ALA A 53 1.86 3.13 3.42
CA ALA A 53 0.42 3.02 3.17
C ALA A 53 -0.20 4.41 3.09
N ARG A 54 -1.48 4.43 2.79
CA ARG A 54 -2.33 5.61 2.91
C ARG A 54 -3.74 5.18 3.28
N THR A 55 -4.48 6.10 3.89
CA THR A 55 -5.91 5.94 4.10
C THR A 55 -6.64 6.93 3.22
N TRP A 56 -7.71 6.50 2.57
CA TRP A 56 -8.52 7.35 1.70
C TRP A 56 -9.90 6.75 1.52
N TRP A 57 -10.90 7.59 1.70
CA TRP A 57 -12.32 7.22 1.54
C TRP A 57 -12.72 5.94 2.29
N GLY A 58 -12.21 5.80 3.54
CA GLY A 58 -12.55 4.64 4.37
C GLY A 58 -11.75 3.38 4.07
N GLY A 59 -10.73 3.47 3.22
CA GLY A 59 -9.87 2.33 2.88
C GLY A 59 -8.44 2.53 3.35
N LEU A 60 -7.83 1.47 3.87
CA LEU A 60 -6.39 1.39 4.09
C LEU A 60 -5.77 0.70 2.88
N GLU A 61 -4.95 1.44 2.15
CA GLU A 61 -4.18 0.87 1.04
C GLU A 61 -2.75 0.65 1.50
N VAL A 62 -2.35 -0.61 1.63
CA VAL A 62 -0.96 -0.96 1.92
C VAL A 62 -0.21 -1.05 0.61
N GLN A 63 0.75 -0.15 0.42
CA GLN A 63 1.51 -0.05 -0.83
C GLN A 63 2.79 -0.86 -0.80
N TYR A 64 3.52 -0.84 0.32
CA TYR A 64 4.78 -1.55 0.48
C TYR A 64 4.92 -2.06 1.91
N LEU A 65 5.35 -3.32 2.04
CA LEU A 65 5.70 -3.92 3.32
C LEU A 65 7.03 -4.64 3.15
N TRP A 66 8.01 -4.29 3.97
CA TRP A 66 9.33 -4.90 3.92
C TRP A 66 9.90 -5.10 5.31
N VAL A 67 10.53 -6.24 5.51
CA VAL A 67 11.31 -6.55 6.71
C VAL A 67 12.64 -7.11 6.24
N GLY A 68 13.74 -6.62 6.81
CA GLY A 68 15.09 -7.07 6.46
C GLY A 68 15.26 -8.57 6.73
N ASP A 69 16.10 -9.24 5.92
CA ASP A 69 16.27 -10.70 5.97
C ASP A 69 16.61 -11.22 7.38
N ARG A 70 17.45 -10.49 8.10
CA ARG A 70 17.89 -10.87 9.46
C ARG A 70 16.76 -10.78 10.50
N PHE A 71 15.69 -10.06 10.18
CA PHE A 71 14.60 -9.79 11.11
C PHE A 71 13.29 -10.46 10.71
N ARG A 72 13.32 -11.26 9.64
CA ARG A 72 12.17 -12.04 9.20
C ARG A 72 11.87 -13.16 10.17
N LYS A 73 10.63 -13.64 10.16
CA LYS A 73 10.13 -14.69 11.07
C LYS A 73 10.13 -14.31 12.54
N SER A 74 10.31 -13.02 12.84
CA SER A 74 10.26 -12.49 14.21
C SER A 74 8.94 -11.79 14.51
N GLY A 75 7.97 -11.82 13.57
CA GLY A 75 6.66 -11.25 13.77
C GLY A 75 6.54 -9.76 13.46
N TYR A 76 7.57 -9.10 12.95
CA TYR A 76 7.52 -7.67 12.65
C TYR A 76 6.56 -7.33 11.53
N GLY A 77 6.50 -8.14 10.46
CA GLY A 77 5.54 -7.91 9.39
C GLY A 77 4.10 -7.94 9.89
N ARG A 78 3.79 -8.91 10.73
CA ARG A 78 2.47 -9.03 11.36
C ARG A 78 2.17 -7.84 12.26
N GLN A 79 3.13 -7.44 13.09
CA GLN A 79 2.96 -6.29 13.99
C GLN A 79 2.73 -5.00 13.20
N LEU A 80 3.50 -4.78 12.12
CA LEU A 80 3.34 -3.62 11.25
C LEU A 80 1.93 -3.58 10.66
N MET A 81 1.44 -4.71 10.15
CA MET A 81 0.10 -4.78 9.59
C MET A 81 -0.97 -4.52 10.65
N GLN A 82 -0.84 -5.12 11.82
CA GLN A 82 -1.80 -4.94 12.92
C GLN A 82 -1.88 -3.47 13.35
N LEU A 83 -0.73 -2.82 13.50
CA LEU A 83 -0.68 -1.40 13.89
C LEU A 83 -1.24 -0.50 12.81
N ALA A 84 -0.98 -0.81 11.54
CA ALA A 84 -1.56 -0.06 10.43
C ALA A 84 -3.08 -0.19 10.40
N GLU A 85 -3.61 -1.39 10.64
CA GLU A 85 -5.05 -1.62 10.69
C GLU A 85 -5.70 -0.90 11.88
N GLU A 86 -5.05 -0.90 13.04
CA GLU A 86 -5.53 -0.16 14.21
C GLU A 86 -5.61 1.34 13.94
N GLU A 87 -4.56 1.90 13.35
CA GLU A 87 -4.54 3.32 12.98
C GLU A 87 -5.62 3.64 11.94
N ALA A 88 -5.81 2.76 10.96
CA ALA A 88 -6.85 2.91 9.96
C ALA A 88 -8.25 2.94 10.60
N ARG A 89 -8.49 2.06 11.57
CA ARG A 89 -9.78 2.07 12.31
C ARG A 89 -9.98 3.38 13.06
N LYS A 90 -8.94 3.92 13.66
CA LYS A 90 -9.01 5.24 14.33
C LYS A 90 -9.36 6.35 13.35
N ARG A 91 -8.92 6.22 12.09
CA ARG A 91 -9.25 7.17 11.01
C ARG A 91 -10.61 6.92 10.39
N GLY A 92 -11.36 5.94 10.86
CA GLY A 92 -12.69 5.61 10.37
C GLY A 92 -12.72 4.67 9.17
N CYS A 93 -11.61 4.00 8.88
CA CYS A 93 -11.56 3.05 7.78
C CYS A 93 -12.33 1.76 8.12
N HIS A 94 -13.02 1.21 7.11
CA HIS A 94 -13.82 0.00 7.24
C HIS A 94 -13.30 -1.16 6.39
N MET A 95 -12.26 -0.93 5.58
CA MET A 95 -11.64 -1.96 4.75
C MET A 95 -10.13 -1.71 4.60
N ALA A 96 -9.39 -2.77 4.33
CA ALA A 96 -7.98 -2.70 3.99
C ALA A 96 -7.73 -3.57 2.76
N TYR A 97 -6.76 -3.19 1.94
CA TYR A 97 -6.41 -3.95 0.76
C TYR A 97 -4.92 -3.84 0.45
N VAL A 98 -4.42 -4.86 -0.22
CA VAL A 98 -3.02 -5.01 -0.56
C VAL A 98 -2.93 -5.86 -1.83
N ASP A 99 -1.86 -5.71 -2.58
CA ASP A 99 -1.55 -6.63 -3.67
C ASP A 99 -0.18 -7.24 -3.47
N THR A 100 0.01 -8.44 -4.01
CA THR A 100 1.26 -9.18 -3.88
C THR A 100 1.40 -10.16 -5.04
N PHE A 101 2.63 -10.45 -5.41
CA PHE A 101 2.91 -11.45 -6.43
C PHE A 101 2.98 -12.86 -5.84
N ASP A 102 2.83 -13.87 -6.70
CA ASP A 102 2.88 -15.29 -6.32
C ASP A 102 4.20 -15.70 -5.67
N PHE A 103 5.31 -14.98 -5.97
CA PHE A 103 6.61 -15.24 -5.36
C PHE A 103 6.86 -14.45 -4.06
N GLN A 104 5.86 -13.72 -3.57
CA GLN A 104 6.00 -12.89 -2.37
C GLN A 104 5.24 -13.47 -1.18
N ALA A 105 4.09 -12.89 -0.82
CA ALA A 105 3.54 -13.06 0.52
C ALA A 105 2.03 -13.31 0.59
N ARG A 106 1.43 -13.92 -0.44
CA ARG A 106 -0.02 -14.18 -0.44
C ARG A 106 -0.47 -14.90 0.84
N GLY A 107 0.22 -15.99 1.21
CA GLY A 107 -0.14 -16.76 2.40
C GLY A 107 -0.03 -15.97 3.69
N PHE A 108 0.93 -15.07 3.77
CA PHE A 108 1.09 -14.17 4.91
C PHE A 108 -0.16 -13.31 5.10
N TYR A 109 -0.65 -12.69 4.03
CA TYR A 109 -1.84 -11.84 4.10
C TYR A 109 -3.11 -12.66 4.36
N GLU A 110 -3.21 -13.84 3.79
CA GLU A 110 -4.36 -14.72 4.04
C GLU A 110 -4.47 -15.10 5.52
N LYS A 111 -3.34 -15.35 6.18
CA LYS A 111 -3.31 -15.63 7.62
C LYS A 111 -3.73 -14.43 8.47
N LEU A 112 -3.63 -13.22 7.93
CA LEU A 112 -4.09 -12.00 8.60
C LEU A 112 -5.56 -11.69 8.32
N GLY A 113 -6.25 -12.54 7.57
CA GLY A 113 -7.67 -12.41 7.27
C GLY A 113 -7.99 -11.76 5.93
N TYR A 114 -6.98 -11.51 5.10
CA TYR A 114 -7.19 -10.98 3.75
C TYR A 114 -7.64 -12.09 2.81
N ARG A 115 -8.53 -11.75 1.89
CA ARG A 115 -9.05 -12.68 0.88
C ARG A 115 -8.80 -12.13 -0.51
N VAL A 116 -8.41 -13.02 -1.43
CA VAL A 116 -8.18 -12.68 -2.83
C VAL A 116 -9.53 -12.30 -3.49
N TYR A 117 -9.58 -11.12 -4.08
CA TYR A 117 -10.75 -10.67 -4.83
C TYR A 117 -10.46 -10.51 -6.33
N GLY A 118 -9.22 -10.66 -6.74
CA GLY A 118 -8.83 -10.57 -8.15
C GLY A 118 -7.40 -11.00 -8.37
N GLU A 119 -7.11 -11.34 -9.61
CA GLU A 119 -5.78 -11.77 -10.03
C GLU A 119 -5.49 -11.25 -11.43
N LEU A 120 -4.24 -10.94 -11.68
CA LEU A 120 -3.75 -10.59 -13.01
C LEU A 120 -2.46 -11.36 -13.26
N GLY A 121 -2.48 -12.24 -14.25
CA GLY A 121 -1.36 -13.09 -14.60
C GLY A 121 -0.44 -12.47 -15.65
N ASP A 122 0.53 -13.28 -16.03
CA ASP A 122 1.43 -13.02 -17.16
C ASP A 122 2.45 -11.89 -16.93
N TYR A 123 2.67 -11.47 -15.68
CA TYR A 123 3.79 -10.60 -15.35
C TYR A 123 5.09 -11.37 -15.62
N ALA A 124 5.99 -10.78 -16.38
CA ALA A 124 7.23 -11.44 -16.84
C ALA A 124 6.94 -12.82 -17.51
N HIS A 125 5.77 -12.95 -18.14
CA HIS A 125 5.28 -14.16 -18.82
C HIS A 125 5.13 -15.40 -17.91
N ARG A 126 5.12 -15.22 -16.57
CA ARG A 126 5.05 -16.38 -15.66
C ARG A 126 4.51 -16.10 -14.26
N HIS A 127 4.32 -14.83 -13.87
CA HIS A 127 3.90 -14.51 -12.51
C HIS A 127 2.51 -13.92 -12.46
N THR A 128 1.81 -14.17 -11.36
CA THR A 128 0.47 -13.67 -11.10
C THR A 128 0.50 -12.66 -9.96
N ARG A 129 -0.17 -11.55 -10.15
CA ARG A 129 -0.41 -10.56 -9.11
C ARG A 129 -1.77 -10.82 -8.50
N HIS A 130 -1.81 -10.97 -7.17
CA HIS A 130 -3.02 -11.21 -6.40
C HIS A 130 -3.44 -9.93 -5.70
N TYR A 131 -4.73 -9.64 -5.72
CA TYR A 131 -5.34 -8.49 -5.05
C TYR A 131 -6.17 -9.01 -3.90
N LEU A 132 -5.87 -8.57 -2.67
CA LEU A 132 -6.51 -9.07 -1.46
C LEU A 132 -7.14 -7.94 -0.67
N ALA A 133 -8.23 -8.23 0.02
CA ALA A 133 -8.94 -7.26 0.84
C ALA A 133 -9.44 -7.90 2.13
N LYS A 134 -9.69 -7.04 3.12
CA LYS A 134 -10.15 -7.44 4.46
C LYS A 134 -11.10 -6.36 4.98
N SER A 135 -12.18 -6.78 5.63
CA SER A 135 -13.03 -5.86 6.39
C SER A 135 -12.37 -5.51 7.72
N LEU A 136 -12.40 -4.26 8.07
CA LEU A 136 -11.81 -3.77 9.34
C LEU A 136 -12.84 -3.59 10.45
#